data_da17cfa43fe167efd004f6cac8ab1495
#
_entry.id   da17cfa43fe167efd004f6cac8ab1495
#
_cell.length_a   1.000
_cell.length_b   1.000
_cell.length_c   1.000
_cell.angle_alpha   90.00
_cell.angle_beta   90.00
_cell.angle_gamma   90.00
#
_symmetry.space_group_name_H-M   'P 1'
#
loop_
_entity.id
_entity.type
_entity.pdbx_description
1 polymer ?
#
loop_
_entity_poly.entity_id
_entity_poly.type
_entity_poly.pdbx_seq_one_letter_code
_entity_poly.pdbx_strand_id
1 'polypeptide(L)'
;AQESIATLRFNFRGVGRSEGDHEEGIGEQDDVVAALDFLQSRDGVDNDRLGLAAYSFGSKVAMPVALRDKRVRAVALVSPFLDDADWERLKTYAVPKLFICGSEDSFISPHKVKRLVSEASPPSECEAVFGADHFWCGFEGKIARKVATFFRAAFFGQAT
;
A
#
# COMPACT_ATOMS: atom_id res chain seq x y z
N ALA A 1 9.57 -14.37 -0.77
CA ALA A 1 8.94 -14.67 0.53
C ALA A 1 9.95 -15.06 1.62
N GLN A 2 10.99 -14.24 1.82
CA GLN A 2 11.96 -14.46 2.91
C GLN A 2 11.33 -14.27 4.30
N GLU A 3 10.19 -13.56 4.37
CA GLU A 3 9.50 -13.21 5.62
C GLU A 3 8.24 -14.08 5.88
N SER A 4 8.08 -15.20 5.19
CA SER A 4 6.91 -16.09 5.29
C SER A 4 5.56 -15.40 4.97
N ILE A 5 5.59 -14.35 4.15
CA ILE A 5 4.41 -13.63 3.66
C ILE A 5 4.23 -13.98 2.18
N ALA A 6 3.10 -14.60 1.84
CA ALA A 6 2.72 -14.83 0.45
C ALA A 6 2.41 -13.49 -0.23
N THR A 7 2.84 -13.33 -1.48
CA THR A 7 2.66 -12.07 -2.21
C THR A 7 2.08 -12.35 -3.59
N LEU A 8 0.99 -11.66 -3.92
CA LEU A 8 0.40 -11.61 -5.24
C LEU A 8 0.73 -10.27 -5.90
N ARG A 9 1.30 -10.31 -7.10
CA ARG A 9 1.47 -9.14 -7.97
C ARG A 9 0.68 -9.36 -9.25
N PHE A 10 0.03 -8.32 -9.74
CA PHE A 10 -0.74 -8.37 -10.96
C PHE A 10 -0.60 -7.05 -11.72
N ASN A 11 -0.91 -7.06 -13.00
CA ASN A 11 -1.08 -5.86 -13.79
C ASN A 11 -2.54 -5.45 -13.79
N PHE A 12 -2.80 -4.17 -13.64
CA PHE A 12 -4.14 -3.61 -13.79
C PHE A 12 -4.67 -3.83 -15.22
N ARG A 13 -5.96 -3.69 -15.38
CA ARG A 13 -6.63 -3.70 -16.70
C ARG A 13 -5.91 -2.77 -17.68
N GLY A 14 -5.82 -3.17 -18.95
CA GLY A 14 -5.13 -2.42 -19.99
C GLY A 14 -3.59 -2.38 -19.87
N VAL A 15 -2.97 -3.06 -18.89
CA VAL A 15 -1.52 -3.06 -18.68
C VAL A 15 -0.92 -4.43 -19.00
N GLY A 16 0.14 -4.43 -19.81
CA GLY A 16 0.88 -5.63 -20.16
C GLY A 16 0.04 -6.66 -20.90
N ARG A 17 -0.29 -7.80 -20.27
CA ARG A 17 -1.16 -8.83 -20.83
C ARG A 17 -2.54 -8.88 -20.19
N SER A 18 -2.84 -7.97 -19.29
CA SER A 18 -4.19 -7.84 -18.71
C SER A 18 -5.11 -7.21 -19.75
N GLU A 19 -6.29 -7.80 -19.92
CA GLU A 19 -7.33 -7.32 -20.83
C GLU A 19 -8.02 -6.06 -20.27
N GLY A 20 -8.92 -5.47 -21.07
CA GLY A 20 -9.66 -4.27 -20.69
C GLY A 20 -8.90 -2.98 -20.96
N ASP A 21 -9.48 -1.87 -20.53
CA ASP A 21 -8.95 -0.53 -20.74
C ASP A 21 -8.64 0.15 -19.40
N HIS A 22 -7.67 1.06 -19.42
CA HIS A 22 -7.31 1.89 -18.28
C HIS A 22 -8.45 2.85 -17.94
N GLU A 23 -8.88 2.88 -16.66
CA GLU A 23 -10.01 3.68 -16.16
C GLU A 23 -9.60 4.66 -15.04
N GLU A 24 -8.36 5.18 -15.12
CA GLU A 24 -7.83 6.28 -14.29
C GLU A 24 -7.91 6.06 -12.76
N GLY A 25 -7.95 4.81 -12.32
CA GLY A 25 -8.00 4.42 -10.91
C GLY A 25 -9.41 4.12 -10.39
N ILE A 26 -10.42 4.14 -11.25
CA ILE A 26 -11.80 3.78 -10.88
C ILE A 26 -12.02 2.29 -11.09
N GLY A 27 -11.96 1.82 -12.32
CA GLY A 27 -12.16 0.40 -12.65
C GLY A 27 -11.05 -0.50 -12.10
N GLU A 28 -9.82 0.02 -12.00
CA GLU A 28 -8.70 -0.70 -11.39
C GLU A 28 -8.94 -1.10 -9.93
N GLN A 29 -9.89 -0.46 -9.24
CA GLN A 29 -10.28 -0.88 -7.89
C GLN A 29 -10.93 -2.26 -7.88
N ASP A 30 -11.65 -2.62 -8.92
CA ASP A 30 -12.24 -3.96 -9.07
C ASP A 30 -11.16 -5.01 -9.28
N ASP A 31 -10.06 -4.65 -9.96
CA ASP A 31 -8.90 -5.53 -10.12
C ASP A 31 -8.23 -5.84 -8.77
N VAL A 32 -8.16 -4.83 -7.86
CA VAL A 32 -7.67 -5.05 -6.49
C VAL A 32 -8.62 -5.96 -5.71
N VAL A 33 -9.93 -5.77 -5.83
CA VAL A 33 -10.92 -6.64 -5.17
C VAL A 33 -10.81 -8.07 -5.70
N ALA A 34 -10.72 -8.25 -7.01
CA ALA A 34 -10.52 -9.57 -7.63
C ALA A 34 -9.22 -10.25 -7.17
N ALA A 35 -8.13 -9.49 -6.98
CA ALA A 35 -6.89 -10.01 -6.41
C ALA A 35 -7.05 -10.45 -4.95
N LEU A 36 -7.81 -9.73 -4.14
CA LEU A 36 -8.15 -10.13 -2.77
C LEU A 36 -9.01 -11.40 -2.76
N ASP A 37 -10.01 -11.50 -3.64
CA ASP A 37 -10.87 -12.68 -3.79
C ASP A 37 -10.03 -13.90 -4.20
N PHE A 38 -9.11 -13.71 -5.14
CA PHE A 38 -8.19 -14.75 -5.57
C PHE A 38 -7.33 -15.26 -4.41
N LEU A 39 -6.72 -14.36 -3.63
CA LEU A 39 -5.92 -14.75 -2.47
C LEU A 39 -6.77 -15.50 -1.44
N GLN A 40 -7.95 -15.00 -1.13
CA GLN A 40 -8.87 -15.61 -0.17
C GLN A 40 -9.28 -17.04 -0.56
N SER A 41 -9.31 -17.33 -1.86
CA SER A 41 -9.64 -18.67 -2.38
C SER A 41 -8.47 -19.67 -2.35
N ARG A 42 -7.27 -19.25 -1.92
CA ARG A 42 -6.07 -20.10 -1.94
C ARG A 42 -5.88 -20.85 -0.63
N ASP A 43 -5.59 -22.13 -0.73
CA ASP A 43 -5.21 -22.94 0.43
C ASP A 43 -3.92 -22.39 1.05
N GLY A 44 -3.88 -22.31 2.37
CA GLY A 44 -2.72 -21.81 3.12
C GLY A 44 -2.63 -20.29 3.25
N VAL A 45 -3.58 -19.55 2.69
CA VAL A 45 -3.71 -18.10 2.94
C VAL A 45 -4.55 -17.87 4.20
N ASP A 46 -4.02 -17.08 5.11
CA ASP A 46 -4.75 -16.63 6.30
C ASP A 46 -5.60 -15.42 5.94
N ASN A 47 -6.91 -15.61 5.88
CA ASN A 47 -7.86 -14.58 5.47
C ASN A 47 -8.01 -13.43 6.49
N ASP A 48 -7.56 -13.63 7.71
CA ASP A 48 -7.51 -12.57 8.74
C ASP A 48 -6.24 -11.71 8.66
N ARG A 49 -5.32 -12.02 7.73
CA ARG A 49 -4.03 -11.36 7.55
C ARG A 49 -3.77 -10.93 6.11
N LEU A 50 -4.78 -10.33 5.48
CA LEU A 50 -4.64 -9.75 4.14
C LEU A 50 -4.19 -8.29 4.23
N GLY A 51 -3.25 -7.89 3.38
CA GLY A 51 -2.77 -6.51 3.31
C GLY A 51 -2.53 -6.03 1.88
N LEU A 52 -2.50 -4.73 1.70
CA LEU A 52 -2.23 -4.09 0.42
C LEU A 52 -0.91 -3.32 0.49
N ALA A 53 0.01 -3.62 -0.45
CA ALA A 53 1.18 -2.79 -0.72
C ALA A 53 1.00 -2.11 -2.07
N ALA A 54 1.17 -0.79 -2.13
CA ALA A 54 0.94 -0.04 -3.34
C ALA A 54 1.97 1.08 -3.52
N TYR A 55 2.28 1.40 -4.78
CA TYR A 55 3.22 2.44 -5.17
C TYR A 55 2.58 3.42 -6.13
N SER A 56 2.79 4.72 -5.89
CA SER A 56 2.37 5.83 -6.75
C SER A 56 0.89 5.70 -7.18
N PHE A 57 0.60 5.55 -8.48
CA PHE A 57 -0.73 5.32 -9.00
C PHE A 57 -1.45 4.15 -8.31
N GLY A 58 -0.71 3.07 -8.01
CA GLY A 58 -1.28 1.95 -7.26
C GLY A 58 -1.84 2.34 -5.90
N SER A 59 -1.32 3.38 -5.24
CA SER A 59 -1.88 3.86 -3.97
C SER A 59 -3.21 4.59 -4.15
N LYS A 60 -3.39 5.33 -5.28
CA LYS A 60 -4.67 5.94 -5.66
C LYS A 60 -5.76 4.88 -5.85
N VAL A 61 -5.38 3.70 -6.34
CA VAL A 61 -6.31 2.58 -6.55
C VAL A 61 -6.56 1.79 -5.27
N ALA A 62 -5.49 1.45 -4.55
CA ALA A 62 -5.56 0.56 -3.39
C ALA A 62 -6.21 1.20 -2.16
N MET A 63 -6.00 2.50 -1.93
CA MET A 63 -6.51 3.15 -0.72
C MET A 63 -8.03 3.21 -0.65
N PRO A 64 -8.79 3.61 -1.69
CA PRO A 64 -10.24 3.52 -1.67
C PRO A 64 -10.77 2.11 -1.41
N VAL A 65 -10.09 1.07 -1.92
CA VAL A 65 -10.46 -0.32 -1.63
C VAL A 65 -10.20 -0.64 -0.16
N ALA A 66 -9.02 -0.32 0.37
CA ALA A 66 -8.68 -0.55 1.77
C ALA A 66 -9.68 0.12 2.74
N LEU A 67 -10.13 1.32 2.41
CA LEU A 67 -11.08 2.08 3.22
C LEU A 67 -12.49 1.45 3.30
N ARG A 68 -12.88 0.60 2.33
CA ARG A 68 -14.21 -0.02 2.28
C ARG A 68 -14.20 -1.53 2.49
N ASP A 69 -13.09 -2.21 2.18
CA ASP A 69 -12.99 -3.66 2.29
C ASP A 69 -12.37 -4.08 3.63
N LYS A 70 -13.20 -4.62 4.50
CA LYS A 70 -12.81 -5.03 5.85
C LYS A 70 -11.83 -6.20 5.91
N ARG A 71 -11.59 -6.88 4.79
CA ARG A 71 -10.55 -7.93 4.69
C ARG A 71 -9.15 -7.35 4.77
N VAL A 72 -8.97 -6.07 4.39
CA VAL A 72 -7.67 -5.40 4.44
C VAL A 72 -7.32 -5.05 5.88
N ARG A 73 -6.27 -5.66 6.40
CA ARG A 73 -5.84 -5.58 7.81
C ARG A 73 -4.57 -4.77 8.01
N ALA A 74 -3.88 -4.42 6.92
CA ALA A 74 -2.71 -3.52 6.94
C ALA A 74 -2.48 -2.93 5.55
N VAL A 75 -1.94 -1.71 5.47
CA VAL A 75 -1.66 -1.02 4.20
C VAL A 75 -0.26 -0.41 4.22
N ALA A 76 0.53 -0.63 3.16
CA ALA A 76 1.81 0.02 2.95
C ALA A 76 1.82 0.78 1.63
N LEU A 77 2.04 2.09 1.68
CA LEU A 77 2.01 2.97 0.53
C LEU A 77 3.37 3.62 0.30
N VAL A 78 3.93 3.41 -0.88
CA VAL A 78 5.22 3.96 -1.31
C VAL A 78 4.95 5.09 -2.30
N SER A 79 5.55 6.26 -2.08
CA SER A 79 5.23 7.49 -2.82
C SER A 79 3.72 7.67 -2.98
N PRO A 80 2.96 7.85 -1.89
CA PRO A 80 1.51 7.79 -1.87
C PRO A 80 0.89 8.91 -2.70
N PHE A 81 0.16 8.53 -3.74
CA PHE A 81 -0.63 9.44 -4.56
C PHE A 81 -2.12 9.27 -4.20
N LEU A 82 -2.57 10.02 -3.21
CA LEU A 82 -3.94 9.99 -2.70
C LEU A 82 -4.62 11.33 -2.95
N ASP A 83 -5.92 11.30 -3.16
CA ASP A 83 -6.72 12.52 -3.20
C ASP A 83 -7.08 13.05 -1.79
N ASP A 84 -7.61 14.24 -1.72
CA ASP A 84 -7.92 14.89 -0.44
C ASP A 84 -9.03 14.14 0.34
N ALA A 85 -9.96 13.50 -0.37
CA ALA A 85 -11.03 12.73 0.26
C ALA A 85 -10.50 11.49 0.97
N ASP A 86 -9.52 10.79 0.38
CA ASP A 86 -8.89 9.63 1.03
C ASP A 86 -8.05 10.07 2.24
N TRP A 87 -7.34 11.19 2.16
CA TRP A 87 -6.63 11.75 3.31
C TRP A 87 -7.57 12.08 4.48
N GLU A 88 -8.76 12.66 4.21
CA GLU A 88 -9.76 12.91 5.24
C GLU A 88 -10.27 11.62 5.89
N ARG A 89 -10.53 10.58 5.10
CA ARG A 89 -10.98 9.27 5.60
C ARG A 89 -9.94 8.57 6.46
N LEU A 90 -8.66 8.82 6.20
CA LEU A 90 -7.56 8.27 7.02
C LEU A 90 -7.60 8.76 8.48
N LYS A 91 -8.22 9.90 8.78
CA LYS A 91 -8.38 10.41 10.15
C LYS A 91 -9.23 9.50 11.05
N THR A 92 -10.03 8.63 10.47
CA THR A 92 -10.86 7.66 11.21
C THR A 92 -10.54 6.20 10.89
N TYR A 93 -9.60 5.95 9.96
CA TYR A 93 -9.23 4.62 9.53
C TYR A 93 -8.16 4.02 10.45
N ALA A 94 -8.57 3.16 11.39
CA ALA A 94 -7.72 2.62 12.46
C ALA A 94 -6.90 1.35 12.07
N VAL A 95 -6.92 0.95 10.78
CA VAL A 95 -6.08 -0.16 10.30
C VAL A 95 -4.62 0.28 10.25
N PRO A 96 -3.65 -0.57 10.65
CA PRO A 96 -2.23 -0.27 10.56
C PRO A 96 -1.81 0.17 9.16
N LYS A 97 -1.09 1.28 9.07
CA LYS A 97 -0.66 1.84 7.80
C LYS A 97 0.75 2.43 7.85
N LEU A 98 1.52 2.14 6.80
CA LEU A 98 2.87 2.65 6.59
C LEU A 98 2.89 3.50 5.31
N PHE A 99 3.47 4.70 5.42
CA PHE A 99 3.73 5.58 4.29
C PHE A 99 5.25 5.74 4.13
N ILE A 100 5.75 5.51 2.92
CA ILE A 100 7.18 5.65 2.59
C ILE A 100 7.33 6.69 1.47
N CYS A 101 8.17 7.68 1.67
CA CYS A 101 8.48 8.71 0.68
C CYS A 101 9.97 8.80 0.44
N GLY A 102 10.37 9.14 -0.79
CA GLY A 102 11.74 9.53 -1.09
C GLY A 102 11.99 10.97 -0.67
N SER A 103 13.16 11.29 -0.10
CA SER A 103 13.46 12.67 0.28
C SER A 103 13.63 13.60 -0.95
N GLU A 104 13.91 13.03 -2.12
CA GLU A 104 14.09 13.72 -3.40
C GLU A 104 12.93 13.48 -4.37
N ASP A 105 11.80 12.94 -3.87
CA ASP A 105 10.60 12.73 -4.67
C ASP A 105 10.00 14.08 -5.09
N SER A 106 10.10 14.39 -6.39
CA SER A 106 9.60 15.63 -6.98
C SER A 106 8.10 15.63 -7.28
N PHE A 107 7.45 14.47 -7.26
CA PHE A 107 6.01 14.32 -7.48
C PHE A 107 5.22 14.31 -6.18
N ILE A 108 5.78 13.67 -5.15
CA ILE A 108 5.13 13.50 -3.86
C ILE A 108 5.96 14.16 -2.76
N SER A 109 5.50 15.31 -2.26
CA SER A 109 6.21 16.03 -1.21
C SER A 109 6.24 15.25 0.11
N PRO A 110 7.44 14.81 0.58
CA PRO A 110 7.55 14.07 1.84
C PRO A 110 7.06 14.88 3.04
N HIS A 111 7.24 16.20 3.03
CA HIS A 111 6.75 17.09 4.08
C HIS A 111 5.22 17.15 4.13
N LYS A 112 4.57 17.23 2.95
CA LYS A 112 3.10 17.18 2.87
C LYS A 112 2.59 15.84 3.40
N VAL A 113 3.17 14.72 2.96
CA VAL A 113 2.77 13.40 3.41
C VAL A 113 2.96 13.25 4.93
N LYS A 114 4.12 13.64 5.47
CA LYS A 114 4.38 13.55 6.91
C LYS A 114 3.35 14.33 7.73
N ARG A 115 2.98 15.54 7.29
CA ARG A 115 1.94 16.33 7.93
C ARG A 115 0.59 15.61 7.90
N LEU A 116 0.15 15.13 6.73
CA LEU A 116 -1.14 14.46 6.59
C LEU A 116 -1.20 13.14 7.37
N VAL A 117 -0.10 12.39 7.43
CA VAL A 117 -0.01 11.16 8.23
C VAL A 117 -0.08 11.48 9.73
N SER A 118 0.41 12.63 10.19
CA SER A 118 0.27 13.03 11.61
C SER A 118 -1.18 13.32 12.03
N GLU A 119 -2.07 13.55 11.08
CA GLU A 119 -3.52 13.72 11.30
C GLU A 119 -4.29 12.39 11.16
N ALA A 120 -3.66 11.35 10.61
CA ALA A 120 -4.30 10.05 10.41
C ALA A 120 -4.48 9.31 11.73
N SER A 121 -5.57 8.51 11.82
CA SER A 121 -5.81 7.65 12.98
C SER A 121 -4.68 6.63 13.16
N PRO A 122 -4.18 6.41 14.39
CA PRO A 122 -3.17 5.38 14.65
C PRO A 122 -3.75 3.96 14.47
N PRO A 123 -2.89 2.92 14.24
CA PRO A 123 -1.45 2.99 14.03
C PRO A 123 -1.09 3.53 12.64
N SER A 124 -0.24 4.52 12.59
CA SER A 124 0.14 5.22 11.36
C SER A 124 1.63 5.60 11.43
N GLU A 125 2.40 5.12 10.46
CA GLU A 125 3.84 5.33 10.38
C GLU A 125 4.19 6.08 9.09
N CYS A 126 5.15 7.01 9.16
CA CYS A 126 5.65 7.73 7.99
C CYS A 126 7.17 7.72 7.99
N GLU A 127 7.76 7.23 6.91
CA GLU A 127 9.20 7.18 6.74
C GLU A 127 9.64 7.96 5.49
N ALA A 128 10.70 8.76 5.63
CA ALA A 128 11.40 9.36 4.50
C ALA A 128 12.72 8.65 4.26
N VAL A 129 12.96 8.20 3.03
CA VAL A 129 14.21 7.55 2.63
C VAL A 129 15.11 8.59 1.98
N PHE A 130 16.22 8.90 2.65
CA PHE A 130 17.17 9.89 2.18
C PHE A 130 17.81 9.48 0.84
N GLY A 131 17.88 10.42 -0.11
CA GLY A 131 18.46 10.27 -1.45
C GLY A 131 17.57 9.53 -2.45
N ALA A 132 16.42 8.99 -2.04
CA ALA A 132 15.49 8.35 -2.95
C ALA A 132 14.58 9.37 -3.66
N ASP A 133 14.43 9.19 -4.97
CA ASP A 133 13.46 9.91 -5.79
C ASP A 133 12.14 9.12 -5.92
N HIS A 134 11.25 9.58 -6.80
CA HIS A 134 9.97 8.90 -7.06
C HIS A 134 10.14 7.49 -7.61
N PHE A 135 11.18 7.24 -8.41
CA PHE A 135 11.36 5.99 -9.14
C PHE A 135 12.09 4.91 -8.35
N TRP A 136 12.69 5.26 -7.22
CA TRP A 136 13.31 4.34 -6.27
C TRP A 136 14.48 3.51 -6.81
N CYS A 137 15.11 3.92 -7.90
CA CYS A 137 16.24 3.19 -8.49
C CYS A 137 17.38 3.01 -7.48
N GLY A 138 17.74 1.74 -7.22
CA GLY A 138 18.77 1.38 -6.24
C GLY A 138 18.29 1.33 -4.78
N PHE A 139 17.00 1.64 -4.52
CA PHE A 139 16.40 1.59 -3.18
C PHE A 139 15.38 0.45 -3.02
N GLU A 140 15.15 -0.37 -4.06
CA GLU A 140 14.14 -1.41 -4.10
C GLU A 140 14.26 -2.39 -2.93
N GLY A 141 15.50 -2.83 -2.64
CA GLY A 141 15.76 -3.73 -1.52
C GLY A 141 15.50 -3.09 -0.15
N LYS A 142 15.68 -1.77 -0.03
CA LYS A 142 15.39 -1.04 1.21
C LYS A 142 13.89 -0.92 1.44
N ILE A 143 13.12 -0.59 0.38
CA ILE A 143 11.65 -0.55 0.44
C ILE A 143 11.10 -1.93 0.77
N ALA A 144 11.55 -2.96 0.05
CA ALA A 144 11.07 -4.33 0.25
C ALA A 144 11.21 -4.78 1.70
N ARG A 145 12.37 -4.51 2.32
CA ARG A 145 12.57 -4.81 3.75
C ARG A 145 11.65 -4.04 4.66
N LYS A 146 11.46 -2.72 4.44
CA LYS A 146 10.58 -1.88 5.26
C LYS A 146 9.13 -2.36 5.20
N VAL A 147 8.62 -2.59 3.99
CA VAL A 147 7.27 -3.10 3.76
C VAL A 147 7.09 -4.48 4.39
N ALA A 148 8.06 -5.40 4.22
CA ALA A 148 7.99 -6.73 4.82
C ALA A 148 8.02 -6.68 6.34
N THR A 149 8.89 -5.86 6.95
CA THR A 149 8.95 -5.65 8.40
C THR A 149 7.64 -5.10 8.95
N PHE A 150 7.07 -4.11 8.28
CA PHE A 150 5.77 -3.55 8.65
C PHE A 150 4.64 -4.59 8.64
N PHE A 151 4.49 -5.34 7.54
CA PHE A 151 3.45 -6.37 7.48
C PHE A 151 3.67 -7.48 8.51
N ARG A 152 4.93 -7.86 8.75
CA ARG A 152 5.24 -8.82 9.79
C ARG A 152 4.81 -8.34 11.17
N ALA A 153 5.12 -7.09 11.51
CA ALA A 153 4.69 -6.49 12.78
C ALA A 153 3.16 -6.38 12.87
N ALA A 154 2.50 -5.96 11.79
CA ALA A 154 1.05 -5.80 11.74
C ALA A 154 0.29 -7.13 11.86
N PHE A 155 0.83 -8.22 11.30
CA PHE A 155 0.15 -9.52 11.25
C PHE A 155 0.52 -10.46 12.38
N PHE A 156 1.74 -10.35 12.93
CA PHE A 156 2.27 -11.32 13.91
C PHE A 156 2.71 -10.67 15.22
N GLY A 157 2.58 -9.33 15.33
CA GLY A 157 3.14 -8.58 16.46
C GLY A 157 4.64 -8.33 16.30
N GLN A 158 5.18 -7.43 17.14
CA GLN A 158 6.63 -7.24 17.17
C GLN A 158 7.29 -8.51 17.72
N ALA A 159 8.33 -8.98 17.04
CA ALA A 159 9.19 -10.00 17.61
C ALA A 159 9.84 -9.42 18.88
N THR A 160 9.50 -10.00 20.03
CA THR A 160 10.13 -9.69 21.31
C THR A 160 11.59 -10.11 21.32
#